data_628706535850ff23d3e619beb6506831
#
_entry.id   628706535850ff23d3e619beb6506831
#
_cell.length_a   1.000
_cell.length_b   1.000
_cell.length_c   1.000
_cell.angle_alpha   90.00
_cell.angle_beta   90.00
_cell.angle_gamma   90.00
#
_symmetry.space_group_name_H-M   'P 1'
#
loop_
_entity.id
_entity.type
_entity.pdbx_description
1 polymer ?
#
loop_
_entity_poly.entity_id
_entity_poly.type
_entity_poly.pdbx_seq_one_letter_code
_entity_poly.pdbx_strand_id
1 'polypeptide(L)'
;LYGEPSKGKNMKTLHKPTERVLLILETLANADGMTLSELSLKTDISKGTIFPILKSLQYRKYISHDARNGIYTLGISCAVLASSTVEKEFWLKTINSEMHAVVNECNEVCQLGILDDAWVLYVDKVQGDQTVQLVSKVGTRLPAICSALGKALLHKHRDEEILELYPQGFPCVTARSVTNM
;
A
#
# COMPACT_ATOMS: atom_id res chain seq x y z
N LEU A 1 7.92 3.29 -7.32
CA LEU A 1 7.05 4.48 -7.27
C LEU A 1 5.87 4.19 -6.37
N TYR A 2 6.12 4.09 -5.07
CA TYR A 2 5.09 3.90 -4.05
C TYR A 2 4.98 5.20 -3.29
N GLY A 3 3.77 5.77 -3.24
CA GLY A 3 3.50 6.98 -2.49
C GLY A 3 3.86 6.78 -1.02
N GLU A 4 4.67 7.68 -0.49
CA GLU A 4 4.89 7.75 0.96
C GLU A 4 3.53 7.94 1.64
N PRO A 5 3.26 7.26 2.78
CA PRO A 5 2.06 7.51 3.57
C PRO A 5 1.98 9.01 3.87
N SER A 6 0.76 9.54 3.88
CA SER A 6 0.47 10.97 4.00
C SER A 6 1.27 11.62 5.13
N LYS A 7 2.33 12.35 4.81
CA LYS A 7 3.09 13.20 5.75
C LYS A 7 2.29 14.45 6.19
N GLY A 8 0.97 14.45 6.03
CA GLY A 8 0.11 15.64 6.10
C GLY A 8 -0.47 16.02 7.46
N LYS A 9 -0.37 15.21 8.52
CA LYS A 9 -0.89 15.60 9.85
C LYS A 9 0.18 15.41 10.93
N ASN A 10 0.72 16.52 11.43
CA ASN A 10 1.41 16.70 12.72
C ASN A 10 2.29 15.51 13.21
N MET A 11 3.31 15.13 12.45
CA MET A 11 4.27 14.07 12.82
C MET A 11 5.06 14.35 14.11
N LYS A 12 4.96 15.53 14.71
CA LYS A 12 5.71 15.89 15.93
C LYS A 12 5.23 15.18 17.20
N THR A 13 4.05 14.55 17.18
CA THR A 13 3.44 13.89 18.36
C THR A 13 3.42 12.36 18.28
N LEU A 14 3.86 11.74 17.16
CA LEU A 14 3.83 10.29 17.03
C LEU A 14 4.95 9.62 17.83
N HIS A 15 4.66 8.42 18.35
CA HIS A 15 5.61 7.65 19.16
C HIS A 15 6.70 7.04 18.26
N LYS A 16 7.86 7.69 18.22
CA LYS A 16 8.98 7.31 17.34
C LYS A 16 9.34 5.81 17.30
N PRO A 17 9.36 5.07 18.43
CA PRO A 17 9.63 3.63 18.37
C PRO A 17 8.57 2.85 17.59
N THR A 18 7.29 3.19 17.75
CA THR A 18 6.18 2.55 17.00
C THR A 18 6.28 2.86 15.50
N GLU A 19 6.54 4.12 15.15
CA GLU A 19 6.73 4.52 13.76
C GLU A 19 7.85 3.74 13.07
N ARG A 20 8.95 3.49 13.76
CA ARG A 20 10.06 2.66 13.23
C ARG A 20 9.63 1.23 12.94
N VAL A 21 8.81 0.65 13.82
CA VAL A 21 8.27 -0.72 13.61
C VAL A 21 7.37 -0.77 12.39
N LEU A 22 6.44 0.17 12.27
CA LEU A 22 5.52 0.27 11.14
C LEU A 22 6.28 0.49 9.83
N LEU A 23 7.22 1.43 9.80
CA LEU A 23 8.04 1.72 8.63
C LEU A 23 8.83 0.49 8.15
N ILE A 24 9.37 -0.32 9.05
CA ILE A 24 10.07 -1.56 8.70
C ILE A 24 9.10 -2.57 8.05
N LEU A 25 7.92 -2.77 8.63
CA LEU A 25 6.92 -3.69 8.07
C LEU A 25 6.42 -3.23 6.70
N GLU A 26 6.11 -1.95 6.55
CA GLU A 26 5.68 -1.34 5.29
C GLU A 26 6.77 -1.42 4.21
N THR A 27 8.04 -1.21 4.59
CA THR A 27 9.18 -1.34 3.68
C THR A 27 9.33 -2.77 3.17
N LEU A 28 9.17 -3.77 4.05
CA LEU A 28 9.21 -5.18 3.68
C LEU A 28 8.00 -5.61 2.84
N ALA A 29 6.82 -5.04 3.07
CA ALA A 29 5.62 -5.31 2.29
C ALA A 29 5.78 -4.93 0.80
N ASN A 30 6.63 -3.94 0.53
CA ASN A 30 6.91 -3.42 -0.82
C ASN A 30 8.13 -4.05 -1.50
N ALA A 31 8.65 -5.17 -0.96
CA ALA A 31 9.81 -5.87 -1.50
C ALA A 31 9.67 -7.38 -1.38
N ASP A 32 10.33 -8.11 -2.26
CA ASP A 32 10.37 -9.59 -2.20
C ASP A 32 11.37 -10.12 -1.13
N GLY A 33 11.79 -9.24 -0.23
CA GLY A 33 12.72 -9.49 0.86
C GLY A 33 13.88 -8.50 0.85
N MET A 34 14.49 -8.28 2.02
CA MET A 34 15.59 -7.34 2.21
C MET A 34 16.57 -7.81 3.26
N THR A 35 17.84 -7.50 3.06
CA THR A 35 18.87 -7.63 4.08
C THR A 35 18.77 -6.52 5.13
N LEU A 36 19.40 -6.69 6.29
CA LEU A 36 19.51 -5.65 7.32
C LEU A 36 20.11 -4.34 6.78
N SER A 37 21.07 -4.47 5.84
CA SER A 37 21.74 -3.30 5.25
C SER A 37 20.81 -2.50 4.34
N GLU A 38 20.03 -3.17 3.51
CA GLU A 38 19.05 -2.55 2.64
C GLU A 38 17.91 -1.91 3.44
N LEU A 39 17.42 -2.58 4.49
CA LEU A 39 16.44 -2.00 5.41
C LEU A 39 16.97 -0.73 6.07
N SER A 40 18.21 -0.75 6.57
CA SER A 40 18.85 0.41 7.17
C SER A 40 18.94 1.58 6.20
N LEU A 41 19.31 1.32 4.95
CA LEU A 41 19.42 2.34 3.90
C LEU A 41 18.04 2.92 3.51
N LYS A 42 17.04 2.05 3.32
CA LYS A 42 15.70 2.48 2.90
C LYS A 42 14.90 3.21 3.96
N THR A 43 15.07 2.82 5.22
CA THR A 43 14.32 3.41 6.34
C THR A 43 15.03 4.59 6.99
N ASP A 44 16.29 4.84 6.64
CA ASP A 44 17.16 5.80 7.31
C ASP A 44 17.28 5.55 8.84
N ILE A 45 17.21 4.27 9.25
CA ILE A 45 17.36 3.86 10.65
C ILE A 45 18.65 3.06 10.78
N SER A 46 19.46 3.36 11.80
CA SER A 46 20.72 2.64 12.03
C SER A 46 20.50 1.14 12.26
N LYS A 47 21.42 0.30 11.78
CA LYS A 47 21.40 -1.16 11.97
C LYS A 47 21.26 -1.57 13.43
N GLY A 48 21.92 -0.84 14.33
CA GLY A 48 21.83 -1.09 15.79
C GLY A 48 20.43 -0.86 16.35
N THR A 49 19.66 0.05 15.76
CA THR A 49 18.26 0.29 16.14
C THR A 49 17.31 -0.73 15.50
N ILE A 50 17.53 -1.08 14.23
CA ILE A 50 16.66 -2.04 13.50
C ILE A 50 16.79 -3.44 14.09
N PHE A 51 18.00 -3.91 14.39
CA PHE A 51 18.24 -5.30 14.75
C PHE A 51 17.42 -5.81 15.95
N PRO A 52 17.31 -5.08 17.09
CA PRO A 52 16.41 -5.49 18.19
C PRO A 52 14.94 -5.51 17.80
N ILE A 53 14.50 -4.60 16.91
CA ILE A 53 13.13 -4.55 16.39
C ILE A 53 12.87 -5.81 15.55
N LEU A 54 13.78 -6.15 14.64
CA LEU A 54 13.67 -7.37 13.82
C LEU A 54 13.61 -8.63 14.68
N LYS A 55 14.43 -8.73 15.72
CA LYS A 55 14.35 -9.87 16.67
C LYS A 55 12.97 -10.00 17.31
N SER A 56 12.39 -8.90 17.76
CA SER A 56 11.05 -8.88 18.38
C SER A 56 9.96 -9.27 17.35
N LEU A 57 10.03 -8.72 16.15
CA LEU A 57 9.10 -9.04 15.06
C LEU A 57 9.22 -10.49 14.61
N GLN A 58 10.44 -11.03 14.53
CA GLN A 58 10.70 -12.44 14.19
C GLN A 58 10.16 -13.38 15.28
N TYR A 59 10.41 -13.09 16.54
CA TYR A 59 9.86 -13.86 17.66
C TYR A 59 8.34 -13.94 17.61
N ARG A 60 7.69 -12.84 17.25
CA ARG A 60 6.23 -12.75 17.09
C ARG A 60 5.72 -13.18 15.72
N LYS A 61 6.59 -13.69 14.85
CA LYS A 61 6.27 -14.17 13.48
C LYS A 61 5.68 -13.10 12.55
N TYR A 62 5.88 -11.81 12.83
CA TYR A 62 5.55 -10.73 11.91
C TYR A 62 6.54 -10.62 10.75
N ILE A 63 7.76 -11.08 10.95
CA ILE A 63 8.77 -11.25 9.89
C ILE A 63 9.36 -12.65 9.95
N SER A 64 9.88 -13.10 8.82
CA SER A 64 10.69 -14.29 8.64
C SER A 64 12.12 -13.88 8.29
N HIS A 65 13.11 -14.68 8.68
CA HIS A 65 14.52 -14.45 8.35
C HIS A 65 15.11 -15.73 7.80
N ASP A 66 15.61 -15.66 6.57
CA ASP A 66 16.41 -16.75 5.98
C ASP A 66 17.89 -16.53 6.36
N ALA A 67 18.37 -17.37 7.25
CA ALA A 67 19.75 -17.29 7.74
C ALA A 67 20.82 -17.59 6.67
N ARG A 68 20.46 -18.20 5.52
CA ARG A 68 21.41 -18.55 4.46
C ARG A 68 21.83 -17.34 3.64
N ASN A 69 20.86 -16.47 3.35
CA ASN A 69 21.06 -15.27 2.53
C ASN A 69 20.91 -13.96 3.32
N GLY A 70 20.53 -14.03 4.61
CA GLY A 70 20.34 -12.87 5.47
C GLY A 70 19.13 -12.03 5.13
N ILE A 71 18.15 -12.59 4.39
CA ILE A 71 16.96 -11.87 3.91
C ILE A 71 15.83 -11.94 4.92
N TYR A 72 15.24 -10.79 5.19
CA TYR A 72 14.01 -10.62 5.97
C TYR A 72 12.82 -10.44 5.02
N THR A 73 11.71 -11.12 5.31
CA THR A 73 10.44 -11.01 4.61
C THR A 73 9.30 -10.84 5.62
N LEU A 74 8.10 -10.45 5.17
CA LEU A 74 6.92 -10.49 6.04
C LEU A 74 6.62 -11.92 6.46
N GLY A 75 6.18 -12.08 7.71
CA GLY A 75 5.83 -13.36 8.31
C GLY A 75 4.32 -13.59 8.38
N ILE A 76 3.95 -14.83 8.75
CA ILE A 76 2.56 -15.29 8.74
C ILE A 76 1.62 -14.49 9.66
N SER A 77 2.13 -13.88 10.74
CA SER A 77 1.29 -13.07 11.63
C SER A 77 0.69 -11.85 10.96
N CYS A 78 1.32 -11.33 9.89
CA CYS A 78 0.73 -10.27 9.08
C CYS A 78 -0.54 -10.75 8.35
N ALA A 79 -0.52 -11.97 7.79
CA ALA A 79 -1.67 -12.57 7.14
C ALA A 79 -2.80 -12.84 8.14
N VAL A 80 -2.46 -13.29 9.36
CA VAL A 80 -3.47 -13.52 10.44
C VAL A 80 -4.14 -12.20 10.84
N LEU A 81 -3.41 -11.09 10.93
CA LEU A 81 -4.03 -9.79 11.20
C LEU A 81 -4.94 -9.36 10.06
N ALA A 82 -4.47 -9.50 8.82
CA ALA A 82 -5.25 -9.14 7.64
C ALA A 82 -6.54 -9.97 7.54
N SER A 83 -6.50 -11.28 7.82
CA SER A 83 -7.68 -12.15 7.76
C SER A 83 -8.80 -11.70 8.70
N SER A 84 -8.45 -11.23 9.89
CA SER A 84 -9.44 -10.72 10.85
C SER A 84 -10.18 -9.46 10.38
N THR A 85 -9.57 -8.70 9.48
CA THR A 85 -10.19 -7.53 8.85
C THR A 85 -11.05 -7.97 7.66
N VAL A 86 -10.51 -8.84 6.81
CA VAL A 86 -11.20 -9.35 5.61
C VAL A 86 -12.46 -10.16 5.97
N GLU A 87 -12.43 -10.95 7.04
CA GLU A 87 -13.59 -11.73 7.49
C GLU A 87 -14.76 -10.85 7.97
N LYS A 88 -14.47 -9.68 8.54
CA LYS A 88 -15.50 -8.73 8.97
C LYS A 88 -16.11 -7.97 7.80
N GLU A 89 -15.45 -7.94 6.66
CA GLU A 89 -15.89 -7.20 5.47
C GLU A 89 -16.53 -8.16 4.45
N PHE A 90 -17.73 -8.67 4.79
CA PHE A 90 -18.54 -9.53 3.91
C PHE A 90 -18.70 -8.94 2.49
N TRP A 91 -18.72 -7.62 2.35
CA TRP A 91 -18.82 -6.92 1.07
C TRP A 91 -17.64 -7.22 0.12
N LEU A 92 -16.41 -7.48 0.64
CA LEU A 92 -15.27 -7.82 -0.20
C LEU A 92 -15.48 -9.13 -0.95
N LYS A 93 -16.06 -10.16 -0.30
CA LYS A 93 -16.36 -11.44 -0.95
C LYS A 93 -17.41 -11.30 -2.04
N THR A 94 -18.45 -10.50 -1.77
CA THR A 94 -19.52 -10.24 -2.74
C THR A 94 -18.97 -9.48 -3.95
N ILE A 95 -18.19 -8.42 -3.73
CA ILE A 95 -17.57 -7.65 -4.83
C ILE A 95 -16.60 -8.51 -5.63
N ASN A 96 -15.79 -9.37 -4.99
CA ASN A 96 -14.86 -10.23 -5.70
C ASN A 96 -15.57 -11.15 -6.69
N SER A 97 -16.74 -11.72 -6.35
CA SER A 97 -17.53 -12.52 -7.29
C SER A 97 -18.03 -11.70 -8.50
N GLU A 98 -18.46 -10.48 -8.28
CA GLU A 98 -18.87 -9.56 -9.36
C GLU A 98 -17.66 -9.15 -10.23
N MET A 99 -16.50 -8.91 -9.63
CA MET A 99 -15.27 -8.63 -10.38
C MET A 99 -14.89 -9.80 -11.28
N HIS A 100 -15.03 -11.05 -10.83
CA HIS A 100 -14.81 -12.23 -11.66
C HIS A 100 -15.81 -12.29 -12.81
N ALA A 101 -17.09 -11.98 -12.59
CA ALA A 101 -18.09 -11.93 -13.66
C ALA A 101 -17.71 -10.92 -14.75
N VAL A 102 -17.30 -9.71 -14.35
CA VAL A 102 -16.84 -8.66 -15.30
C VAL A 102 -15.60 -9.13 -16.07
N VAL A 103 -14.60 -9.70 -15.39
CA VAL A 103 -13.38 -10.20 -16.04
C VAL A 103 -13.69 -11.33 -17.02
N ASN A 104 -14.59 -12.24 -16.68
CA ASN A 104 -15.00 -13.33 -17.58
C ASN A 104 -15.70 -12.81 -18.85
N GLU A 105 -16.40 -11.67 -18.75
CA GLU A 105 -17.09 -11.07 -19.90
C GLU A 105 -16.14 -10.27 -20.80
N CYS A 106 -15.28 -9.41 -20.22
CA CYS A 106 -14.43 -8.50 -21.00
C CYS A 106 -13.00 -9.00 -21.20
N ASN A 107 -12.57 -10.02 -20.45
CA ASN A 107 -11.19 -10.54 -20.39
C ASN A 107 -10.13 -9.48 -20.09
N GLU A 108 -10.49 -8.42 -19.34
CA GLU A 108 -9.60 -7.36 -18.92
C GLU A 108 -9.40 -7.38 -17.40
N VAL A 109 -8.35 -6.71 -16.90
CA VAL A 109 -8.10 -6.61 -15.46
C VAL A 109 -9.17 -5.77 -14.77
N CYS A 110 -9.76 -6.30 -13.71
CA CYS A 110 -10.64 -5.56 -12.81
C CYS A 110 -9.93 -5.29 -11.48
N GLN A 111 -10.02 -4.06 -10.98
CA GLN A 111 -9.36 -3.63 -9.75
C GLN A 111 -10.36 -2.97 -8.81
N LEU A 112 -10.27 -3.31 -7.53
CA LEU A 112 -11.02 -2.66 -6.46
C LEU A 112 -10.10 -1.73 -5.70
N GLY A 113 -10.53 -0.49 -5.52
CA GLY A 113 -9.82 0.49 -4.71
C GLY A 113 -10.75 1.27 -3.81
N ILE A 114 -10.21 1.72 -2.71
CA ILE A 114 -10.87 2.63 -1.77
C ILE A 114 -10.10 3.95 -1.70
N LEU A 115 -10.81 5.03 -1.41
CA LEU A 115 -10.18 6.31 -1.16
C LEU A 115 -9.61 6.32 0.27
N ASP A 116 -8.32 6.59 0.39
CA ASP A 116 -7.57 6.68 1.63
C ASP A 116 -6.87 8.04 1.65
N ASP A 117 -7.53 9.04 2.23
CA ASP A 117 -7.17 10.46 2.12
C ASP A 117 -7.03 10.89 0.64
N ALA A 118 -5.86 11.35 0.24
CA ALA A 118 -5.54 11.77 -1.15
C ALA A 118 -5.14 10.63 -2.09
N TRP A 119 -5.22 9.36 -1.62
CA TRP A 119 -4.70 8.20 -2.33
C TRP A 119 -5.79 7.18 -2.63
N VAL A 120 -5.65 6.44 -3.71
CA VAL A 120 -6.38 5.19 -3.94
C VAL A 120 -5.54 4.05 -3.40
N LEU A 121 -6.08 3.31 -2.45
CA LEU A 121 -5.53 2.03 -2.00
C LEU A 121 -6.20 0.91 -2.79
N TYR A 122 -5.40 0.13 -3.53
CA TYR A 122 -5.90 -1.07 -4.22
C TYR A 122 -6.09 -2.20 -3.19
N VAL A 123 -7.32 -2.64 -3.00
CA VAL A 123 -7.69 -3.65 -1.99
C VAL A 123 -7.95 -5.03 -2.58
N ASP A 124 -8.27 -5.10 -3.89
CA ASP A 124 -8.43 -6.37 -4.60
C ASP A 124 -8.14 -6.21 -6.10
N LYS A 125 -7.86 -7.33 -6.77
CA LYS A 125 -7.56 -7.38 -8.21
C LYS A 125 -7.90 -8.75 -8.77
N VAL A 126 -8.66 -8.77 -9.86
CA VAL A 126 -8.90 -9.95 -10.69
C VAL A 126 -8.28 -9.72 -12.06
N GLN A 127 -7.50 -10.69 -12.53
CA GLN A 127 -6.80 -10.62 -13.83
C GLN A 127 -7.53 -11.46 -14.86
N GLY A 128 -7.59 -10.95 -16.11
CA GLY A 128 -7.94 -11.74 -17.30
C GLY A 128 -6.72 -12.49 -17.84
N ASP A 129 -6.93 -13.24 -18.91
CA ASP A 129 -5.92 -14.08 -19.58
C ASP A 129 -5.09 -13.33 -20.62
N GLN A 130 -5.05 -11.98 -20.55
CA GLN A 130 -4.30 -11.16 -21.49
C GLN A 130 -2.78 -11.36 -21.33
N THR A 131 -2.08 -11.43 -22.48
CA THR A 131 -0.61 -11.56 -22.53
C THR A 131 0.09 -10.33 -21.94
N VAL A 132 -0.48 -9.12 -22.14
CA VAL A 132 0.00 -7.88 -21.56
C VAL A 132 -0.79 -7.61 -20.29
N GLN A 133 -0.13 -7.67 -19.16
CA GLN A 133 -0.78 -7.49 -17.87
C GLN A 133 -0.38 -6.17 -17.21
N LEU A 134 -1.34 -5.51 -16.59
CA LEU A 134 -1.09 -4.33 -15.75
C LEU A 134 -0.35 -4.74 -14.47
N VAL A 135 0.84 -4.18 -14.28
CA VAL A 135 1.66 -4.41 -13.09
C VAL A 135 1.13 -3.54 -11.94
N SER A 136 0.04 -3.99 -11.33
CA SER A 136 -0.48 -3.40 -10.10
C SER A 136 -0.56 -4.48 -9.03
N LYS A 137 -0.26 -4.14 -7.79
CA LYS A 137 -0.33 -5.07 -6.64
C LYS A 137 -1.39 -4.57 -5.65
N VAL A 138 -2.14 -5.49 -5.05
CA VAL A 138 -2.98 -5.19 -3.87
C VAL A 138 -2.10 -4.60 -2.79
N GLY A 139 -2.60 -3.58 -2.09
CA GLY A 139 -1.84 -2.79 -1.12
C GLY A 139 -1.07 -1.60 -1.72
N THR A 140 -1.01 -1.48 -3.06
CA THR A 140 -0.42 -0.30 -3.71
C THR A 140 -1.29 0.93 -3.51
N ARG A 141 -0.66 2.08 -3.32
CA ARG A 141 -1.30 3.40 -3.26
C ARG A 141 -0.88 4.25 -4.45
N LEU A 142 -1.86 4.89 -5.09
CA LEU A 142 -1.62 5.90 -6.14
C LEU A 142 -2.36 7.19 -5.79
N PRO A 143 -1.83 8.38 -6.15
CA PRO A 143 -2.55 9.63 -5.96
C PRO A 143 -3.92 9.56 -6.67
N ALA A 144 -4.99 9.82 -5.93
CA ALA A 144 -6.34 9.66 -6.46
C ALA A 144 -6.57 10.53 -7.71
N ILE A 145 -6.08 11.78 -7.70
CA ILE A 145 -6.21 12.69 -8.84
C ILE A 145 -5.51 12.21 -10.11
N CYS A 146 -4.54 11.29 -10.00
CA CYS A 146 -3.75 10.80 -11.13
C CYS A 146 -4.26 9.49 -11.74
N SER A 147 -5.32 8.88 -11.18
CA SER A 147 -5.85 7.59 -11.66
C SER A 147 -7.33 7.69 -12.05
N ALA A 148 -7.77 6.86 -13.00
CA ALA A 148 -9.19 6.80 -13.39
C ALA A 148 -10.07 6.40 -12.19
N LEU A 149 -9.65 5.36 -11.45
CA LEU A 149 -10.35 4.90 -10.26
C LEU A 149 -10.43 6.00 -9.18
N GLY A 150 -9.33 6.72 -8.96
CA GLY A 150 -9.30 7.82 -8.00
C GLY A 150 -10.20 8.99 -8.40
N LYS A 151 -10.22 9.37 -9.68
CA LYS A 151 -11.14 10.40 -10.19
C LYS A 151 -12.60 9.97 -10.02
N ALA A 152 -12.91 8.70 -10.26
CA ALA A 152 -14.25 8.17 -10.02
C ALA A 152 -14.64 8.19 -8.52
N LEU A 153 -13.71 7.95 -7.62
CA LEU A 153 -13.94 8.05 -6.18
C LEU A 153 -14.09 9.51 -5.71
N LEU A 154 -13.30 10.42 -6.30
CA LEU A 154 -13.33 11.84 -5.95
C LEU A 154 -14.55 12.60 -6.50
N HIS A 155 -15.27 12.08 -7.51
CA HIS A 155 -16.34 12.80 -8.20
C HIS A 155 -17.49 13.24 -7.27
N LYS A 156 -17.64 12.62 -6.10
CA LYS A 156 -18.64 13.00 -5.08
C LYS A 156 -18.18 14.09 -4.12
N HIS A 157 -16.91 14.45 -4.17
CA HIS A 157 -16.33 15.49 -3.34
C HIS A 157 -16.44 16.84 -4.06
N ARG A 158 -16.62 17.91 -3.28
CA ARG A 158 -16.57 19.28 -3.80
C ARG A 158 -15.13 19.66 -4.10
N ASP A 159 -14.94 20.64 -4.98
CA ASP A 159 -13.62 21.11 -5.39
C ASP A 159 -12.78 21.57 -4.19
N GLU A 160 -13.38 22.24 -3.21
CA GLU A 160 -12.71 22.67 -1.99
C GLU A 160 -12.19 21.49 -1.17
N GLU A 161 -13.00 20.43 -1.04
CA GLU A 161 -12.63 19.20 -0.32
C GLU A 161 -11.47 18.47 -1.02
N ILE A 162 -11.47 18.46 -2.35
CA ILE A 162 -10.38 17.89 -3.14
C ILE A 162 -9.10 18.70 -2.95
N LEU A 163 -9.19 20.04 -2.95
CA LEU A 163 -8.03 20.92 -2.72
C LEU A 163 -7.44 20.74 -1.32
N GLU A 164 -8.28 20.50 -0.31
CA GLU A 164 -7.83 20.21 1.07
C GLU A 164 -7.03 18.90 1.18
N LEU A 165 -7.32 17.91 0.31
CA LEU A 165 -6.55 16.67 0.24
C LEU A 165 -5.13 16.89 -0.30
N TYR A 166 -4.91 17.97 -1.07
CA TYR A 166 -3.64 18.26 -1.72
C TYR A 166 -3.08 19.66 -1.34
N PRO A 167 -2.77 19.91 -0.06
CA PRO A 167 -2.36 21.25 0.40
C PRO A 167 -1.03 21.75 -0.20
N GLN A 168 -0.26 20.86 -0.81
CA GLN A 168 0.99 21.21 -1.51
C GLN A 168 0.84 21.23 -3.04
N GLY A 169 -0.40 21.17 -3.54
CA GLY A 169 -0.72 21.04 -4.96
C GLY A 169 -0.79 19.59 -5.44
N PHE A 170 -1.30 19.40 -6.65
CA PHE A 170 -1.49 18.07 -7.22
C PHE A 170 -0.17 17.42 -7.60
N PRO A 171 0.03 16.13 -7.27
CA PRO A 171 1.25 15.41 -7.62
C PRO A 171 1.38 15.23 -9.13
N CYS A 172 2.55 15.55 -9.68
CA CYS A 172 2.87 15.33 -11.09
C CYS A 172 3.56 13.98 -11.25
N VAL A 173 2.80 12.94 -11.60
CA VAL A 173 3.32 11.56 -11.81
C VAL A 173 3.83 11.37 -13.23
N THR A 174 3.22 12.06 -14.20
CA THR A 174 3.59 12.03 -15.61
C THR A 174 3.46 13.45 -16.21
N ALA A 175 4.04 13.68 -17.39
CA ALA A 175 3.91 14.95 -18.11
C ALA A 175 2.42 15.29 -18.48
N ARG A 176 1.50 14.34 -18.36
CA ARG A 176 0.07 14.53 -18.61
C ARG A 176 -0.77 14.52 -17.32
N SER A 177 -0.13 14.57 -16.17
CA SER A 177 -0.86 14.67 -14.89
C SER A 177 -1.63 15.99 -14.84
N VAL A 178 -2.83 15.94 -14.24
CA VAL A 178 -3.61 17.14 -13.90
C VAL A 178 -2.83 17.90 -12.83
N THR A 179 -2.54 19.18 -13.07
CA THR A 179 -1.76 20.04 -12.17
C THR A 179 -2.58 21.18 -11.56
N ASN A 180 -3.80 21.40 -12.07
CA ASN A 180 -4.77 22.38 -11.57
C ASN A 180 -6.20 21.85 -11.77
N MET A 181 -7.12 22.38 -11.02
CA MET A 181 -8.57 22.19 -11.22
C MET A 181 -9.06 23.12 -12.31
#